data_c7e5e050066843cf18a5736366e012bf
#
_entry.id   c7e5e050066843cf18a5736366e012bf
#
_cell.length_a   1.000
_cell.length_b   1.000
_cell.length_c   1.000
_cell.angle_alpha   90.00
_cell.angle_beta   90.00
_cell.angle_gamma   90.00
#
_symmetry.space_group_name_H-M   'P 1'
#
loop_
_entity.id
_entity.type
_entity.pdbx_description
1 polymer ?
#
loop_
_entity_poly.entity_id
_entity_poly.type
_entity_poly.pdbx_seq_one_letter_code
_entity_poly.pdbx_strand_id
1 'polypeptide(L)'
;MRNITILLITILIASCQSTKEEARSPQPRPEVNDILTPISKQNIAHSVLYEANIRQYSSEGTFNAFTKDLPVLKKMGVKVIWLMPINPISSTKSKGPLGSYYAISDYTKVNPEFGTLEDFKFLVKKAHSLGMYIILDWVPGHTGWDHVWMEDNSDFYLKNKKGEIIDPIDFRTGKSFGWTDVADLNYDNLEMQEALGKAMFYWVKEINIDGYRIDQAYAVPQAFYDKTFKALREIKPIFLLAETDIYHPGGLGLISKFDASYDWPGHSLSKDVAKGVKSANDFAKHIDLTLKRYGKENILVNFVSNHDENSWNGTIKESYGPASHVFMALNYTTPGMPLIYSGQEYDLNKRLRFFEKDSFPKNTGKTMELLLQLGALKNNHKALASGKNGGSYKRLLNTKNKQVFSFERGK
;
A
#
# COMPACT_ATOMS: atom_id res chain seq x y z
N MET A 1 13.38 -82.55 -43.54
CA MET A 1 12.57 -82.21 -42.30
C MET A 1 12.93 -80.78 -41.89
N ARG A 2 12.05 -79.84 -42.20
CA ARG A 2 12.28 -78.38 -41.90
C ARG A 2 11.44 -78.02 -40.68
N ASN A 3 12.11 -77.68 -39.59
CA ASN A 3 11.44 -77.17 -38.38
C ASN A 3 11.04 -75.74 -38.62
N ILE A 4 9.74 -75.50 -38.50
CA ILE A 4 9.14 -74.13 -38.47
C ILE A 4 9.00 -73.71 -37.02
N THR A 5 9.78 -72.71 -36.63
CA THR A 5 9.67 -72.07 -35.32
C THR A 5 8.61 -70.95 -35.41
N ILE A 6 7.51 -71.11 -34.72
CA ILE A 6 6.46 -70.08 -34.59
C ILE A 6 6.84 -69.11 -33.44
N LEU A 7 7.08 -67.85 -33.81
CA LEU A 7 7.34 -66.78 -32.85
C LEU A 7 6.00 -66.17 -32.45
N LEU A 8 5.58 -66.38 -31.19
CA LEU A 8 4.42 -65.71 -30.62
C LEU A 8 4.84 -64.30 -30.16
N ILE A 9 4.32 -63.26 -30.81
CA ILE A 9 4.48 -61.87 -30.36
C ILE A 9 3.28 -61.55 -29.46
N THR A 10 3.55 -61.40 -28.16
CA THR A 10 2.55 -60.91 -27.19
C THR A 10 2.57 -59.39 -27.19
N ILE A 11 1.52 -58.79 -27.73
CA ILE A 11 1.33 -57.33 -27.66
C ILE A 11 0.77 -56.97 -26.29
N LEU A 12 1.59 -56.35 -25.44
CA LEU A 12 1.12 -55.70 -24.21
C LEU A 12 0.49 -54.35 -24.57
N ILE A 13 -0.82 -54.26 -24.52
CA ILE A 13 -1.55 -52.99 -24.58
C ILE A 13 -1.46 -52.33 -23.19
N ALA A 14 -0.56 -51.37 -23.05
CA ALA A 14 -0.54 -50.50 -21.86
C ALA A 14 -1.73 -49.52 -21.95
N SER A 15 -2.78 -49.81 -21.19
CA SER A 15 -3.88 -48.87 -20.97
C SER A 15 -3.37 -47.72 -20.13
N CYS A 16 -3.17 -46.54 -20.71
CA CYS A 16 -3.04 -45.27 -19.98
C CYS A 16 -4.40 -44.95 -19.38
N GLN A 17 -4.59 -45.29 -18.12
CA GLN A 17 -5.63 -44.68 -17.30
C GLN A 17 -5.19 -43.25 -16.96
N SER A 18 -5.78 -42.26 -17.63
CA SER A 18 -5.72 -40.86 -17.18
C SER A 18 -6.46 -40.78 -15.87
N THR A 19 -5.73 -40.70 -14.78
CA THR A 19 -6.29 -40.25 -13.49
C THR A 19 -6.77 -38.82 -13.68
N LYS A 20 -8.07 -38.63 -13.85
CA LYS A 20 -8.71 -37.36 -13.62
C LYS A 20 -8.42 -36.98 -12.16
N GLU A 21 -7.58 -35.98 -11.93
CA GLU A 21 -7.54 -35.31 -10.64
C GLU A 21 -8.93 -34.75 -10.40
N GLU A 22 -9.69 -35.43 -9.52
CA GLU A 22 -10.90 -34.84 -8.96
C GLU A 22 -10.47 -33.56 -8.26
N ALA A 23 -10.95 -32.42 -8.75
CA ALA A 23 -10.81 -31.15 -8.08
C ALA A 23 -11.39 -31.31 -6.67
N ARG A 24 -10.53 -31.40 -5.67
CA ARG A 24 -10.94 -31.44 -4.24
C ARG A 24 -11.85 -30.25 -4.02
N SER A 25 -13.09 -30.51 -3.63
CA SER A 25 -13.99 -29.48 -3.17
C SER A 25 -13.26 -28.63 -2.10
N PRO A 26 -13.33 -27.31 -2.17
CA PRO A 26 -12.65 -26.46 -1.20
C PRO A 26 -13.15 -26.83 0.19
N GLN A 27 -12.22 -27.19 1.09
CA GLN A 27 -12.53 -27.45 2.49
C GLN A 27 -13.24 -26.22 3.09
N PRO A 28 -14.28 -26.39 3.88
CA PRO A 28 -14.97 -25.27 4.50
C PRO A 28 -13.97 -24.46 5.34
N ARG A 29 -13.92 -23.18 5.10
CA ARG A 29 -13.04 -22.27 5.85
C ARG A 29 -13.54 -22.16 7.28
N PRO A 30 -12.65 -22.11 8.28
CA PRO A 30 -13.06 -21.92 9.66
C PRO A 30 -13.87 -20.61 9.80
N GLU A 31 -14.95 -20.64 10.55
CA GLU A 31 -15.69 -19.45 10.92
C GLU A 31 -14.77 -18.49 11.70
N VAL A 32 -14.69 -17.26 11.25
CA VAL A 32 -13.92 -16.19 11.88
C VAL A 32 -14.90 -15.15 12.37
N ASN A 33 -14.93 -14.90 13.68
CA ASN A 33 -15.76 -13.86 14.26
C ASN A 33 -15.16 -12.48 13.94
N ASP A 34 -15.89 -11.66 13.22
CA ASP A 34 -15.54 -10.29 12.86
C ASP A 34 -16.01 -9.32 13.96
N ILE A 35 -15.27 -9.28 15.08
CA ILE A 35 -15.55 -8.39 16.20
C ILE A 35 -14.39 -7.42 16.34
N LEU A 36 -14.24 -6.51 15.38
CA LEU A 36 -13.27 -5.44 15.47
C LEU A 36 -13.95 -4.15 15.94
N THR A 37 -13.37 -3.49 16.94
CA THR A 37 -13.77 -2.13 17.30
C THR A 37 -13.58 -1.19 16.09
N PRO A 38 -14.57 -0.35 15.73
CA PRO A 38 -14.44 0.55 14.60
C PRO A 38 -13.16 1.39 14.68
N ILE A 39 -12.56 1.65 13.52
CA ILE A 39 -11.31 2.41 13.45
C ILE A 39 -11.48 3.81 14.01
N SER A 40 -10.50 4.31 14.76
CA SER A 40 -10.50 5.67 15.32
C SER A 40 -9.08 6.20 15.45
N LYS A 41 -8.92 7.52 15.45
CA LYS A 41 -7.60 8.16 15.69
C LYS A 41 -6.95 7.68 16.99
N GLN A 42 -7.72 7.27 17.97
CA GLN A 42 -7.20 6.76 19.24
C GLN A 42 -6.64 5.36 19.12
N ASN A 43 -7.37 4.43 18.50
CA ASN A 43 -6.92 3.03 18.40
C ASN A 43 -5.82 2.81 17.37
N ILE A 44 -5.68 3.71 16.37
CA ILE A 44 -4.55 3.69 15.42
C ILE A 44 -3.35 4.55 15.86
N ALA A 45 -3.47 5.34 16.94
CA ALA A 45 -2.38 6.21 17.40
C ALA A 45 -1.09 5.44 17.71
N HIS A 46 -1.21 4.19 18.13
CA HIS A 46 -0.10 3.27 18.41
C HIS A 46 0.18 2.29 17.26
N SER A 47 -0.35 2.56 16.06
CA SER A 47 -0.26 1.66 14.92
C SER A 47 1.09 1.71 14.24
N VAL A 48 1.46 0.55 13.68
CA VAL A 48 2.39 0.42 12.56
C VAL A 48 1.55 0.20 11.32
N LEU A 49 1.84 0.94 10.25
CA LEU A 49 1.25 0.76 8.93
C LEU A 49 2.09 -0.27 8.15
N TYR A 50 1.44 -1.20 7.47
CA TYR A 50 2.11 -2.18 6.62
C TYR A 50 1.57 -2.09 5.21
N GLU A 51 2.43 -1.82 4.25
CA GLU A 51 2.12 -1.78 2.83
C GLU A 51 2.39 -3.13 2.18
N ALA A 52 1.38 -3.74 1.58
CA ALA A 52 1.47 -5.05 0.97
C ALA A 52 1.19 -5.02 -0.54
N ASN A 53 2.16 -5.51 -1.31
CA ASN A 53 1.99 -5.84 -2.72
C ASN A 53 1.64 -7.32 -2.85
N ILE A 54 0.36 -7.64 -3.07
CA ILE A 54 -0.11 -9.03 -3.10
C ILE A 54 0.60 -9.86 -4.17
N ARG A 55 0.77 -9.32 -5.39
CA ARG A 55 1.46 -10.02 -6.50
C ARG A 55 2.86 -10.48 -6.11
N GLN A 56 3.57 -9.65 -5.32
CA GLN A 56 5.01 -9.82 -5.05
C GLN A 56 5.31 -10.31 -3.63
N TYR A 57 4.29 -10.46 -2.79
CA TYR A 57 4.45 -10.84 -1.39
C TYR A 57 4.95 -12.27 -1.20
N SER A 58 4.58 -13.15 -2.11
CA SER A 58 4.95 -14.57 -2.09
C SER A 58 5.12 -15.11 -3.51
N SER A 59 5.63 -16.33 -3.63
CA SER A 59 5.70 -17.04 -4.91
C SER A 59 4.32 -17.24 -5.53
N GLU A 60 3.30 -17.49 -4.71
CA GLU A 60 1.91 -17.63 -5.16
C GLU A 60 1.32 -16.28 -5.57
N GLY A 61 1.61 -15.19 -4.84
CA GLY A 61 1.09 -13.85 -5.08
C GLY A 61 -0.42 -13.74 -4.89
N THR A 62 -0.97 -14.40 -3.87
CA THR A 62 -2.41 -14.50 -3.65
C THR A 62 -2.85 -13.99 -2.28
N PHE A 63 -4.13 -13.62 -2.15
CA PHE A 63 -4.74 -13.26 -0.87
C PHE A 63 -4.58 -14.37 0.17
N ASN A 64 -4.75 -15.63 -0.24
CA ASN A 64 -4.62 -16.77 0.65
C ASN A 64 -3.19 -16.94 1.17
N ALA A 65 -2.19 -16.70 0.36
CA ALA A 65 -0.79 -16.75 0.78
C ALA A 65 -0.46 -15.62 1.76
N PHE A 66 -0.93 -14.40 1.49
CA PHE A 66 -0.76 -13.27 2.39
C PHE A 66 -1.47 -13.47 3.73
N THR A 67 -2.69 -14.00 3.71
CA THR A 67 -3.51 -14.25 4.90
C THR A 67 -2.80 -15.13 5.94
N LYS A 68 -1.97 -16.09 5.51
CA LYS A 68 -1.20 -16.98 6.40
C LYS A 68 -0.23 -16.21 7.29
N ASP A 69 0.28 -15.07 6.83
CA ASP A 69 1.32 -14.29 7.51
C ASP A 69 0.76 -13.15 8.39
N LEU A 70 -0.55 -12.92 8.40
CA LEU A 70 -1.19 -11.92 9.26
C LEU A 70 -0.79 -12.02 10.74
N PRO A 71 -0.63 -13.23 11.34
CA PRO A 71 -0.14 -13.35 12.71
C PRO A 71 1.28 -12.83 12.93
N VAL A 72 2.15 -12.90 11.91
CA VAL A 72 3.51 -12.36 11.96
C VAL A 72 3.46 -10.84 11.95
N LEU A 73 2.65 -10.24 11.05
CA LEU A 73 2.44 -8.80 10.98
C LEU A 73 1.92 -8.24 12.31
N LYS A 74 0.95 -8.92 12.92
CA LYS A 74 0.44 -8.55 14.25
C LYS A 74 1.55 -8.50 15.30
N LYS A 75 2.47 -9.48 15.33
CA LYS A 75 3.61 -9.51 16.26
C LYS A 75 4.55 -8.32 16.05
N MET A 76 4.69 -7.80 14.82
CA MET A 76 5.45 -6.59 14.50
C MET A 76 4.72 -5.29 14.87
N GLY A 77 3.56 -5.37 15.52
CA GLY A 77 2.79 -4.22 15.96
C GLY A 77 1.91 -3.59 14.87
N VAL A 78 1.76 -4.26 13.73
CA VAL A 78 0.89 -3.80 12.63
C VAL A 78 -0.56 -3.78 13.11
N LYS A 79 -1.24 -2.65 12.86
CA LYS A 79 -2.68 -2.50 13.08
C LYS A 79 -3.43 -2.04 11.84
N VAL A 80 -2.74 -1.42 10.90
CA VAL A 80 -3.33 -1.03 9.62
C VAL A 80 -2.52 -1.67 8.50
N ILE A 81 -3.18 -2.40 7.63
CA ILE A 81 -2.60 -3.01 6.44
C ILE A 81 -3.16 -2.25 5.23
N TRP A 82 -2.26 -1.61 4.49
CA TRP A 82 -2.55 -1.01 3.21
C TRP A 82 -2.20 -2.00 2.10
N LEU A 83 -3.21 -2.44 1.36
CA LEU A 83 -3.02 -3.27 0.17
C LEU A 83 -2.89 -2.36 -1.05
N MET A 84 -1.80 -2.48 -1.80
CA MET A 84 -1.68 -1.89 -3.13
C MET A 84 -2.87 -2.30 -3.99
N PRO A 85 -3.16 -1.64 -5.15
CA PRO A 85 -4.38 -1.90 -5.89
C PRO A 85 -4.62 -3.39 -6.13
N ILE A 86 -5.79 -3.86 -5.73
CA ILE A 86 -6.20 -5.27 -5.84
C ILE A 86 -7.14 -5.54 -7.00
N ASN A 87 -7.44 -4.52 -7.77
CA ASN A 87 -8.39 -4.54 -8.88
C ASN A 87 -7.79 -5.24 -10.12
N PRO A 88 -8.63 -5.70 -11.07
CA PRO A 88 -8.16 -6.20 -12.35
C PRO A 88 -7.36 -5.13 -13.10
N ILE A 89 -6.32 -5.56 -13.79
CA ILE A 89 -5.39 -4.69 -14.50
C ILE A 89 -5.75 -4.64 -15.99
N SER A 90 -5.69 -3.44 -16.56
CA SER A 90 -5.87 -3.21 -17.99
C SER A 90 -4.82 -3.95 -18.82
N SER A 91 -5.28 -4.63 -19.88
CA SER A 91 -4.42 -5.26 -20.89
C SER A 91 -4.12 -4.32 -22.05
N THR A 92 -4.98 -3.31 -22.27
CA THR A 92 -4.84 -2.36 -23.37
C THR A 92 -3.77 -1.32 -23.06
N LYS A 93 -2.81 -1.16 -23.97
CA LYS A 93 -1.61 -0.31 -23.80
C LYS A 93 -0.77 -0.65 -22.56
N SER A 94 -0.88 -1.87 -22.06
CA SER A 94 -0.20 -2.34 -20.87
C SER A 94 1.32 -2.22 -20.98
N LYS A 95 1.98 -1.87 -19.89
CA LYS A 95 3.43 -1.86 -19.75
C LYS A 95 3.91 -3.18 -19.12
N GLY A 96 4.92 -3.80 -19.73
CA GLY A 96 5.45 -5.09 -19.27
C GLY A 96 4.45 -6.23 -19.41
N PRO A 97 4.83 -7.45 -18.95
CA PRO A 97 4.02 -8.64 -19.18
C PRO A 97 2.71 -8.72 -18.35
N LEU A 98 2.67 -8.09 -17.18
CA LEU A 98 1.51 -8.17 -16.27
C LEU A 98 0.84 -6.81 -16.00
N GLY A 99 1.31 -5.72 -16.60
CA GLY A 99 0.75 -4.40 -16.44
C GLY A 99 0.96 -3.76 -15.06
N SER A 100 0.55 -2.51 -14.98
CA SER A 100 0.58 -1.71 -13.76
C SER A 100 -0.64 -2.00 -12.88
N TYR A 101 -0.43 -2.17 -11.59
CA TYR A 101 -1.50 -2.24 -10.58
C TYR A 101 -2.42 -1.02 -10.63
N TYR A 102 -1.87 0.13 -11.05
CA TYR A 102 -2.57 1.42 -11.12
C TYR A 102 -3.35 1.60 -12.43
N ALA A 103 -3.22 0.69 -13.40
CA ALA A 103 -4.03 0.67 -14.62
C ALA A 103 -5.30 -0.18 -14.40
N ILE A 104 -6.21 0.32 -13.56
CA ILE A 104 -7.41 -0.41 -13.13
C ILE A 104 -8.41 -0.55 -14.28
N SER A 105 -8.94 -1.76 -14.50
CA SER A 105 -9.98 -2.04 -15.50
C SER A 105 -11.40 -2.19 -14.92
N ASP A 106 -11.55 -2.41 -13.60
CA ASP A 106 -12.85 -2.42 -12.90
C ASP A 106 -12.64 -2.14 -11.41
N TYR A 107 -13.19 -1.02 -10.92
CA TYR A 107 -13.03 -0.62 -9.51
C TYR A 107 -13.74 -1.53 -8.51
N THR A 108 -14.68 -2.37 -8.94
CA THR A 108 -15.52 -3.17 -8.04
C THR A 108 -15.16 -4.66 -8.00
N LYS A 109 -14.14 -5.06 -8.75
CA LYS A 109 -13.65 -6.45 -8.80
C LYS A 109 -12.26 -6.59 -8.23
N VAL A 110 -11.93 -7.81 -7.85
CA VAL A 110 -10.55 -8.21 -7.49
C VAL A 110 -9.83 -8.78 -8.71
N ASN A 111 -8.51 -8.58 -8.77
CA ASN A 111 -7.67 -9.21 -9.79
C ASN A 111 -7.69 -10.73 -9.62
N PRO A 112 -8.08 -11.50 -10.65
CA PRO A 112 -8.13 -12.95 -10.58
C PRO A 112 -6.77 -13.60 -10.32
N GLU A 113 -5.65 -12.93 -10.63
CA GLU A 113 -4.31 -13.40 -10.25
C GLU A 113 -4.14 -13.52 -8.73
N PHE A 114 -4.84 -12.70 -7.94
CA PHE A 114 -4.72 -12.66 -6.49
C PHE A 114 -5.68 -13.63 -5.79
N GLY A 115 -6.66 -14.16 -6.52
CA GLY A 115 -7.72 -15.03 -6.02
C GLY A 115 -9.11 -14.52 -6.27
N THR A 116 -10.08 -15.02 -5.53
CA THR A 116 -11.50 -14.67 -5.65
C THR A 116 -11.89 -13.54 -4.68
N LEU A 117 -13.06 -12.95 -4.90
CA LEU A 117 -13.65 -12.00 -3.94
C LEU A 117 -13.85 -12.64 -2.55
N GLU A 118 -14.20 -13.91 -2.50
CA GLU A 118 -14.37 -14.65 -1.24
C GLU A 118 -13.03 -14.88 -0.53
N ASP A 119 -11.91 -15.04 -1.28
CA ASP A 119 -10.58 -15.06 -0.69
C ASP A 119 -10.23 -13.72 -0.05
N PHE A 120 -10.58 -12.63 -0.72
CA PHE A 120 -10.37 -11.28 -0.20
C PHE A 120 -11.24 -10.99 1.04
N LYS A 121 -12.53 -11.34 1.02
CA LYS A 121 -13.41 -11.24 2.19
C LYS A 121 -12.87 -12.04 3.38
N PHE A 122 -12.32 -13.24 3.12
CA PHE A 122 -11.70 -14.04 4.16
C PHE A 122 -10.46 -13.36 4.75
N LEU A 123 -9.61 -12.75 3.91
CA LEU A 123 -8.47 -11.95 4.36
C LEU A 123 -8.91 -10.82 5.29
N VAL A 124 -9.93 -10.03 4.88
CA VAL A 124 -10.48 -8.93 5.69
C VAL A 124 -10.97 -9.45 7.05
N LYS A 125 -11.83 -10.46 7.08
CA LYS A 125 -12.33 -11.08 8.32
C LYS A 125 -11.20 -11.60 9.21
N LYS A 126 -10.17 -12.22 8.60
CA LYS A 126 -9.03 -12.75 9.35
C LYS A 126 -8.19 -11.63 9.95
N ALA A 127 -7.95 -10.55 9.21
CA ALA A 127 -7.27 -9.36 9.73
C ALA A 127 -8.05 -8.75 10.92
N HIS A 128 -9.36 -8.56 10.77
CA HIS A 128 -10.25 -8.06 11.82
C HIS A 128 -10.20 -8.94 13.08
N SER A 129 -10.27 -10.27 12.93
CA SER A 129 -10.17 -11.19 14.08
C SER A 129 -8.84 -11.10 14.83
N LEU A 130 -7.81 -10.59 14.18
CA LEU A 130 -6.49 -10.34 14.76
C LEU A 130 -6.34 -8.91 15.30
N GLY A 131 -7.36 -8.06 15.19
CA GLY A 131 -7.33 -6.67 15.62
C GLY A 131 -6.59 -5.75 14.64
N MET A 132 -6.57 -6.10 13.34
CA MET A 132 -5.95 -5.31 12.28
C MET A 132 -6.99 -4.82 11.28
N TYR A 133 -6.80 -3.63 10.77
CA TYR A 133 -7.65 -2.95 9.80
C TYR A 133 -7.09 -3.11 8.39
N ILE A 134 -7.97 -3.17 7.40
CA ILE A 134 -7.60 -3.24 5.98
C ILE A 134 -8.00 -1.96 5.29
N ILE A 135 -7.05 -1.28 4.64
CA ILE A 135 -7.32 -0.18 3.73
C ILE A 135 -6.85 -0.55 2.32
N LEU A 136 -7.57 -0.07 1.32
CA LEU A 136 -7.22 -0.28 -0.09
C LEU A 136 -6.52 0.94 -0.67
N ASP A 137 -5.59 0.69 -1.57
CA ASP A 137 -5.10 1.72 -2.47
C ASP A 137 -6.22 2.11 -3.43
N TRP A 138 -6.51 3.38 -3.51
CA TRP A 138 -7.53 3.93 -4.38
C TRP A 138 -6.92 4.89 -5.38
N VAL A 139 -7.09 4.60 -6.67
CA VAL A 139 -6.53 5.35 -7.78
C VAL A 139 -7.61 6.24 -8.39
N PRO A 140 -7.82 7.47 -7.89
CA PRO A 140 -8.93 8.29 -8.32
C PRO A 140 -8.64 9.11 -9.57
N GLY A 141 -7.38 9.27 -10.00
CA GLY A 141 -7.00 10.16 -11.09
C GLY A 141 -7.20 9.58 -12.48
N HIS A 142 -7.12 8.26 -12.63
CA HIS A 142 -7.11 7.62 -13.95
C HIS A 142 -7.59 6.17 -13.88
N THR A 143 -7.84 5.57 -15.05
CA THR A 143 -8.12 4.14 -15.21
C THR A 143 -7.23 3.53 -16.30
N GLY A 144 -7.23 2.21 -16.43
CA GLY A 144 -6.70 1.55 -17.61
C GLY A 144 -7.55 1.81 -18.87
N TRP A 145 -6.99 1.55 -20.05
CA TRP A 145 -7.63 1.85 -21.33
C TRP A 145 -8.76 0.87 -21.74
N ASP A 146 -8.96 -0.23 -21.04
CA ASP A 146 -10.06 -1.17 -21.19
C ASP A 146 -10.94 -1.22 -19.94
N HIS A 147 -10.96 -0.12 -19.16
CA HIS A 147 -11.85 0.00 -18.03
C HIS A 147 -13.32 -0.11 -18.50
N VAL A 148 -14.16 -0.75 -17.69
CA VAL A 148 -15.58 -0.98 -17.99
C VAL A 148 -16.38 0.29 -18.33
N TRP A 149 -15.88 1.46 -18.00
CA TRP A 149 -16.48 2.75 -18.37
C TRP A 149 -16.11 3.24 -19.78
N MET A 150 -15.04 2.69 -20.40
CA MET A 150 -14.53 3.20 -21.68
C MET A 150 -15.53 3.05 -22.82
N GLU A 151 -16.29 1.96 -22.83
CA GLU A 151 -17.21 1.63 -23.93
C GLU A 151 -18.42 2.56 -23.96
N ASP A 152 -19.07 2.76 -22.80
CA ASP A 152 -20.35 3.48 -22.75
C ASP A 152 -20.23 4.92 -22.20
N ASN A 153 -19.12 5.26 -21.54
CA ASN A 153 -18.95 6.51 -20.80
C ASN A 153 -17.68 7.26 -21.20
N SER A 154 -17.43 7.46 -22.49
CA SER A 154 -16.24 8.15 -22.96
C SER A 154 -16.10 9.59 -22.42
N ASP A 155 -17.17 10.19 -21.92
CA ASP A 155 -17.19 11.54 -21.31
C ASP A 155 -16.70 11.54 -19.85
N PHE A 156 -16.49 10.37 -19.29
CA PHE A 156 -15.81 10.22 -17.98
C PHE A 156 -14.30 10.52 -18.08
N TYR A 157 -13.77 10.70 -19.30
CA TYR A 157 -12.34 10.87 -19.53
C TYR A 157 -12.03 12.24 -20.12
N LEU A 158 -10.88 12.79 -19.74
CA LEU A 158 -10.37 14.01 -20.35
C LEU A 158 -10.02 13.77 -21.82
N LYS A 159 -10.37 14.74 -22.67
CA LYS A 159 -10.14 14.71 -24.11
C LYS A 159 -9.31 15.90 -24.56
N ASN A 160 -8.46 15.68 -25.54
CA ASN A 160 -7.73 16.76 -26.21
C ASN A 160 -8.66 17.55 -27.15
N LYS A 161 -8.11 18.59 -27.80
CA LYS A 161 -8.87 19.43 -28.75
C LYS A 161 -9.42 18.69 -29.97
N LYS A 162 -8.93 17.47 -30.23
CA LYS A 162 -9.43 16.62 -31.33
C LYS A 162 -10.52 15.63 -30.86
N GLY A 163 -10.88 15.65 -29.57
CA GLY A 163 -11.85 14.72 -28.99
C GLY A 163 -11.25 13.35 -28.61
N GLU A 164 -9.94 13.17 -28.65
CA GLU A 164 -9.27 11.93 -28.27
C GLU A 164 -9.03 11.91 -26.76
N ILE A 165 -9.30 10.78 -26.11
CA ILE A 165 -9.00 10.56 -24.67
C ILE A 165 -7.48 10.61 -24.49
N ILE A 166 -7.02 11.24 -23.40
CA ILE A 166 -5.61 11.48 -23.12
C ILE A 166 -5.15 10.72 -21.88
N ASP A 167 -3.84 10.48 -21.80
CA ASP A 167 -3.17 10.04 -20.57
C ASP A 167 -2.98 11.23 -19.60
N PRO A 168 -2.73 10.95 -18.30
CA PRO A 168 -2.59 11.98 -17.28
C PRO A 168 -1.54 13.04 -17.61
N ILE A 169 -1.90 14.30 -17.37
CA ILE A 169 -1.04 15.46 -17.61
C ILE A 169 -0.55 16.07 -16.30
N ASP A 170 0.70 16.50 -16.28
CA ASP A 170 1.24 17.32 -15.19
C ASP A 170 0.59 18.71 -15.22
N PHE A 171 -0.24 19.01 -14.25
CA PHE A 171 -0.95 20.28 -14.11
C PHE A 171 -0.03 21.50 -14.08
N ARG A 172 1.26 21.32 -13.71
CA ARG A 172 2.26 22.42 -13.67
C ARG A 172 2.79 22.77 -15.04
N THR A 173 2.89 21.79 -15.92
CA THR A 173 3.53 21.93 -17.23
C THR A 173 2.57 21.76 -18.40
N GLY A 174 1.38 21.19 -18.17
CA GLY A 174 0.42 20.81 -19.21
C GLY A 174 0.90 19.67 -20.12
N LYS A 175 1.99 18.98 -19.75
CA LYS A 175 2.54 17.87 -20.53
C LYS A 175 2.16 16.54 -19.90
N SER A 176 2.06 15.49 -20.74
CA SER A 176 1.89 14.13 -20.26
C SER A 176 3.00 13.74 -19.27
N PHE A 177 2.62 13.01 -18.21
CA PHE A 177 3.58 12.34 -17.34
C PHE A 177 4.29 11.16 -18.03
N GLY A 178 3.84 10.74 -19.22
CA GLY A 178 4.32 9.55 -19.91
C GLY A 178 3.71 8.25 -19.36
N TRP A 179 2.61 8.35 -18.63
CA TRP A 179 1.85 7.18 -18.14
C TRP A 179 0.84 6.73 -19.19
N THR A 180 1.39 6.30 -20.34
CA THR A 180 0.63 5.98 -21.55
C THR A 180 -0.26 4.73 -21.42
N ASP A 181 -0.14 3.99 -20.34
CA ASP A 181 -0.92 2.81 -20.00
C ASP A 181 -2.22 3.11 -19.24
N VAL A 182 -2.49 4.39 -18.94
CA VAL A 182 -3.69 4.85 -18.24
C VAL A 182 -4.33 6.05 -18.92
N ALA A 183 -5.62 6.28 -18.67
CA ALA A 183 -6.45 7.35 -19.23
C ALA A 183 -6.96 8.27 -18.11
N ASP A 184 -6.84 9.57 -18.28
CA ASP A 184 -7.13 10.60 -17.29
C ASP A 184 -8.64 10.79 -17.10
N LEU A 185 -9.12 10.86 -15.84
CA LEU A 185 -10.53 11.03 -15.51
C LEU A 185 -10.95 12.50 -15.55
N ASN A 186 -12.16 12.74 -16.06
CA ASN A 186 -12.74 14.08 -16.18
C ASN A 186 -13.56 14.44 -14.94
N TYR A 187 -12.98 15.18 -14.02
CA TYR A 187 -13.68 15.63 -12.81
C TYR A 187 -14.72 16.75 -13.04
N ASP A 188 -14.84 17.31 -14.24
CA ASP A 188 -15.96 18.19 -14.58
C ASP A 188 -17.25 17.38 -14.85
N ASN A 189 -17.14 16.05 -15.03
CA ASN A 189 -18.28 15.15 -15.19
C ASN A 189 -18.75 14.66 -13.83
N LEU A 190 -19.96 15.08 -13.42
CA LEU A 190 -20.55 14.72 -12.12
C LEU A 190 -21.00 13.26 -12.05
N GLU A 191 -21.38 12.66 -13.17
CA GLU A 191 -21.76 11.23 -13.22
C GLU A 191 -20.54 10.34 -13.01
N MET A 192 -19.39 10.73 -13.57
CA MET A 192 -18.10 10.07 -13.28
C MET A 192 -17.78 10.13 -11.80
N GLN A 193 -17.86 11.32 -11.17
CA GLN A 193 -17.60 11.46 -9.73
C GLN A 193 -18.56 10.60 -8.90
N GLU A 194 -19.83 10.50 -9.30
CA GLU A 194 -20.81 9.66 -8.61
C GLU A 194 -20.50 8.17 -8.77
N ALA A 195 -20.13 7.73 -9.96
CA ALA A 195 -19.74 6.35 -10.24
C ALA A 195 -18.51 5.94 -9.42
N LEU A 196 -17.50 6.82 -9.36
CA LEU A 196 -16.29 6.61 -8.56
C LEU A 196 -16.61 6.53 -7.06
N GLY A 197 -17.46 7.42 -6.56
CA GLY A 197 -17.95 7.39 -5.17
C GLY A 197 -18.72 6.11 -4.84
N LYS A 198 -19.62 5.65 -5.73
CA LYS A 198 -20.36 4.38 -5.57
C LYS A 198 -19.41 3.18 -5.46
N ALA A 199 -18.35 3.16 -6.26
CA ALA A 199 -17.35 2.11 -6.18
C ALA A 199 -16.62 2.11 -4.81
N MET A 200 -16.32 3.29 -4.24
CA MET A 200 -15.77 3.38 -2.87
C MET A 200 -16.79 2.88 -1.82
N PHE A 201 -18.08 3.25 -1.97
CA PHE A 201 -19.11 2.78 -1.02
C PHE A 201 -19.25 1.27 -1.02
N TYR A 202 -19.12 0.61 -2.18
CA TYR A 202 -19.16 -0.85 -2.30
C TYR A 202 -18.14 -1.54 -1.38
N TRP A 203 -16.87 -1.13 -1.42
CA TRP A 203 -15.83 -1.76 -0.61
C TRP A 203 -16.02 -1.54 0.90
N VAL A 204 -16.45 -0.35 1.31
CA VAL A 204 -16.70 -0.05 2.72
C VAL A 204 -17.96 -0.75 3.24
N LYS A 205 -19.04 -0.72 2.47
CA LYS A 205 -20.35 -1.24 2.91
C LYS A 205 -20.49 -2.74 2.78
N GLU A 206 -20.10 -3.29 1.61
CA GLU A 206 -20.36 -4.70 1.29
C GLU A 206 -19.19 -5.61 1.67
N ILE A 207 -17.97 -5.09 1.62
CA ILE A 207 -16.76 -5.88 1.90
C ILE A 207 -16.20 -5.58 3.30
N ASN A 208 -16.64 -4.49 3.91
CA ASN A 208 -16.27 -4.06 5.27
C ASN A 208 -14.79 -3.68 5.43
N ILE A 209 -14.14 -3.13 4.39
CA ILE A 209 -12.80 -2.55 4.54
C ILE A 209 -12.85 -1.30 5.44
N ASP A 210 -11.69 -0.86 5.95
CA ASP A 210 -11.60 0.18 6.97
C ASP A 210 -11.09 1.53 6.44
N GLY A 211 -10.96 1.68 5.14
CA GLY A 211 -10.56 2.95 4.54
C GLY A 211 -9.72 2.82 3.29
N TYR A 212 -8.99 3.89 2.99
CA TYR A 212 -8.24 4.04 1.74
C TYR A 212 -6.91 4.74 1.92
N ARG A 213 -5.93 4.34 1.13
CA ARG A 213 -4.82 5.20 0.72
C ARG A 213 -5.21 5.79 -0.64
N ILE A 214 -5.21 7.10 -0.74
CA ILE A 214 -5.59 7.79 -1.97
C ILE A 214 -4.32 8.10 -2.76
N ASP A 215 -4.21 7.47 -3.92
CA ASP A 215 -3.15 7.68 -4.89
C ASP A 215 -3.19 9.12 -5.41
N GLN A 216 -2.04 9.80 -5.42
CA GLN A 216 -1.88 11.18 -5.89
C GLN A 216 -3.03 12.11 -5.47
N ALA A 217 -3.33 12.14 -4.17
CA ALA A 217 -4.48 12.85 -3.62
C ALA A 217 -4.60 14.31 -4.09
N TYR A 218 -3.51 14.95 -4.48
CA TYR A 218 -3.48 16.33 -4.98
C TYR A 218 -4.01 16.48 -6.42
N ALA A 219 -4.14 15.39 -7.18
CA ALA A 219 -4.64 15.42 -8.57
C ALA A 219 -6.18 15.50 -8.65
N VAL A 220 -6.88 15.34 -7.52
CA VAL A 220 -8.35 15.26 -7.45
C VAL A 220 -8.92 16.51 -6.76
N PRO A 221 -10.02 17.09 -7.27
CA PRO A 221 -10.65 18.25 -6.66
C PRO A 221 -11.09 17.99 -5.22
N GLN A 222 -10.78 18.92 -4.31
CA GLN A 222 -11.09 18.78 -2.89
C GLN A 222 -12.60 18.63 -2.61
N ALA A 223 -13.46 19.21 -3.45
CA ALA A 223 -14.92 19.10 -3.35
C ALA A 223 -15.40 17.64 -3.49
N PHE A 224 -14.74 16.82 -4.33
CA PHE A 224 -15.02 15.38 -4.42
C PHE A 224 -14.77 14.68 -3.09
N TYR A 225 -13.64 14.97 -2.45
CA TYR A 225 -13.32 14.41 -1.13
C TYR A 225 -14.30 14.84 -0.06
N ASP A 226 -14.68 16.14 -0.02
CA ASP A 226 -15.63 16.64 0.97
C ASP A 226 -16.97 15.90 0.91
N LYS A 227 -17.50 15.71 -0.31
CA LYS A 227 -18.74 14.96 -0.53
C LYS A 227 -18.59 13.48 -0.21
N THR A 228 -17.58 12.83 -0.80
CA THR A 228 -17.42 11.37 -0.76
C THR A 228 -17.00 10.88 0.62
N PHE A 229 -16.04 11.55 1.26
CA PHE A 229 -15.56 11.13 2.60
C PHE A 229 -16.60 11.35 3.68
N LYS A 230 -17.42 12.42 3.57
CA LYS A 230 -18.57 12.60 4.46
C LYS A 230 -19.52 11.41 4.34
N ALA A 231 -19.94 11.06 3.13
CA ALA A 231 -20.85 9.94 2.90
C ALA A 231 -20.26 8.57 3.34
N LEU A 232 -18.97 8.34 3.11
CA LEU A 232 -18.29 7.13 3.60
C LEU A 232 -18.31 7.04 5.14
N ARG A 233 -18.05 8.15 5.83
CA ARG A 233 -18.06 8.20 7.29
C ARG A 233 -19.46 8.08 7.90
N GLU A 234 -20.52 8.33 7.12
CA GLU A 234 -21.90 8.03 7.52
C GLU A 234 -22.19 6.51 7.50
N ILE A 235 -21.48 5.72 6.67
CA ILE A 235 -21.58 4.25 6.67
C ILE A 235 -20.88 3.67 7.91
N LYS A 236 -19.62 4.01 8.11
CA LYS A 236 -18.79 3.63 9.28
C LYS A 236 -17.58 4.55 9.39
N PRO A 237 -16.94 4.62 10.58
CA PRO A 237 -15.62 5.25 10.70
C PRO A 237 -14.61 4.58 9.77
N ILE A 238 -13.83 5.39 9.06
CA ILE A 238 -12.80 4.93 8.11
C ILE A 238 -11.48 5.70 8.35
N PHE A 239 -10.37 5.10 7.95
CA PHE A 239 -9.05 5.72 7.92
C PHE A 239 -8.67 6.12 6.50
N LEU A 240 -8.26 7.38 6.34
CA LEU A 240 -7.89 7.96 5.05
C LEU A 240 -6.43 8.42 5.09
N LEU A 241 -5.61 7.80 4.26
CA LEU A 241 -4.21 8.13 4.04
C LEU A 241 -4.05 8.83 2.69
N ALA A 242 -3.51 10.05 2.68
CA ALA A 242 -3.24 10.76 1.44
C ALA A 242 -1.80 10.54 0.96
N GLU A 243 -1.64 10.17 -0.30
CA GLU A 243 -0.36 10.36 -0.97
C GLU A 243 -0.21 11.80 -1.41
N THR A 244 0.29 12.61 -0.50
CA THR A 244 0.59 14.04 -0.71
C THR A 244 1.46 14.57 0.43
N ASP A 245 2.02 15.76 0.22
CA ASP A 245 2.66 16.56 1.25
C ASP A 245 2.29 18.04 1.10
N ILE A 246 2.83 18.90 1.96
CA ILE A 246 2.49 20.35 1.96
C ILE A 246 2.98 21.11 0.73
N TYR A 247 3.85 20.54 -0.07
CA TYR A 247 4.40 21.18 -1.27
C TYR A 247 3.61 20.84 -2.53
N HIS A 248 2.69 19.87 -2.45
CA HIS A 248 1.75 19.56 -3.52
C HIS A 248 0.57 20.55 -3.53
N PRO A 249 -0.18 20.65 -4.64
CA PRO A 249 -1.39 21.47 -4.70
C PRO A 249 -2.38 21.17 -3.58
N GLY A 250 -3.01 22.21 -3.08
CA GLY A 250 -3.92 22.12 -1.95
C GLY A 250 -3.24 22.17 -0.57
N GLY A 251 -1.95 21.81 -0.46
CA GLY A 251 -1.15 21.95 0.73
C GLY A 251 -1.86 21.47 2.02
N LEU A 252 -1.79 22.25 3.10
CA LEU A 252 -2.44 21.91 4.38
C LEU A 252 -3.97 21.81 4.27
N GLY A 253 -4.61 22.55 3.35
CA GLY A 253 -6.05 22.48 3.12
C GLY A 253 -6.48 21.09 2.65
N LEU A 254 -5.75 20.51 1.70
CA LEU A 254 -5.97 19.14 1.26
C LEU A 254 -5.65 18.12 2.37
N ILE A 255 -4.49 18.23 2.99
CA ILE A 255 -4.03 17.31 4.05
C ILE A 255 -5.04 17.24 5.20
N SER A 256 -5.68 18.37 5.57
CA SER A 256 -6.66 18.43 6.65
C SER A 256 -7.92 17.58 6.44
N LYS A 257 -8.19 17.13 5.20
CA LYS A 257 -9.31 16.23 4.87
C LYS A 257 -9.02 14.76 5.18
N PHE A 258 -7.76 14.42 5.43
CA PHE A 258 -7.27 13.08 5.67
C PHE A 258 -6.85 12.87 7.13
N ASP A 259 -6.77 11.62 7.55
CA ASP A 259 -6.29 11.23 8.88
C ASP A 259 -4.75 11.19 8.93
N ALA A 260 -4.13 10.85 7.81
CA ALA A 260 -2.68 10.78 7.66
C ALA A 260 -2.22 11.22 6.26
N SER A 261 -0.95 11.61 6.15
CA SER A 261 -0.28 11.91 4.89
C SER A 261 1.19 11.52 4.96
N TYR A 262 1.87 11.48 3.82
CA TYR A 262 3.29 11.10 3.75
C TYR A 262 4.22 12.22 4.23
N ASP A 263 5.32 11.83 4.89
CA ASP A 263 6.47 12.72 5.12
C ASP A 263 7.53 12.52 4.02
N TRP A 264 7.16 12.81 2.75
CA TRP A 264 8.09 12.75 1.62
C TRP A 264 9.35 13.61 1.83
N PRO A 265 9.25 14.85 2.36
CA PRO A 265 10.43 15.67 2.65
C PRO A 265 11.33 15.04 3.71
N GLY A 266 10.75 14.44 4.75
CA GLY A 266 11.51 13.74 5.79
C GLY A 266 12.20 12.49 5.28
N HIS A 267 11.50 11.72 4.42
CA HIS A 267 12.08 10.55 3.74
C HIS A 267 13.28 10.96 2.87
N SER A 268 13.12 11.96 1.99
CA SER A 268 14.22 12.46 1.16
C SER A 268 15.41 12.93 1.99
N LEU A 269 15.14 13.73 3.03
CA LEU A 269 16.17 14.24 3.93
C LEU A 269 16.88 13.11 4.69
N SER A 270 16.16 12.07 5.10
CA SER A 270 16.75 10.93 5.81
C SER A 270 17.77 10.18 4.95
N LYS A 271 17.52 10.04 3.65
CA LYS A 271 18.48 9.49 2.67
C LYS A 271 19.72 10.38 2.54
N ASP A 272 19.54 11.69 2.48
CA ASP A 272 20.66 12.64 2.42
C ASP A 272 21.52 12.61 3.67
N VAL A 273 20.90 12.46 4.86
CA VAL A 273 21.63 12.32 6.13
C VAL A 273 22.38 10.99 6.18
N ALA A 274 21.76 9.90 5.75
CA ALA A 274 22.41 8.58 5.71
C ALA A 274 23.65 8.58 4.79
N LYS A 275 23.60 9.35 3.70
CA LYS A 275 24.71 9.52 2.73
C LYS A 275 25.72 10.60 3.14
N GLY A 276 25.53 11.27 4.28
CA GLY A 276 26.42 12.36 4.74
C GLY A 276 26.28 13.67 3.95
N VAL A 277 25.30 13.81 3.07
CA VAL A 277 25.03 15.06 2.30
C VAL A 277 24.41 16.12 3.22
N LYS A 278 23.57 15.70 4.15
CA LYS A 278 22.95 16.51 5.20
C LYS A 278 23.37 16.04 6.58
N SER A 279 23.13 16.84 7.59
CA SER A 279 23.52 16.55 8.97
C SER A 279 22.36 16.05 9.83
N ALA A 280 22.67 15.42 10.96
CA ALA A 280 21.69 15.09 11.98
C ALA A 280 20.92 16.32 12.49
N ASN A 281 21.56 17.50 12.47
CA ASN A 281 20.91 18.78 12.80
C ASN A 281 19.85 19.19 11.79
N ASP A 282 20.03 18.89 10.49
CA ASP A 282 19.04 19.20 9.45
C ASP A 282 17.81 18.33 9.63
N PHE A 283 18.00 17.03 9.95
CA PHE A 283 16.90 16.12 10.26
C PHE A 283 16.10 16.56 11.49
N ALA A 284 16.81 16.98 12.57
CA ALA A 284 16.16 17.51 13.76
C ALA A 284 15.33 18.76 13.47
N LYS A 285 15.86 19.70 12.67
CA LYS A 285 15.13 20.91 12.25
C LYS A 285 13.88 20.57 11.41
N HIS A 286 13.96 19.54 10.57
CA HIS A 286 12.81 19.08 9.79
C HIS A 286 11.67 18.67 10.73
N ILE A 287 11.94 17.86 11.76
CA ILE A 287 10.92 17.45 12.73
C ILE A 287 10.32 18.65 13.47
N ASP A 288 11.18 19.60 13.92
CA ASP A 288 10.70 20.83 14.57
C ASP A 288 9.75 21.64 13.67
N LEU A 289 10.12 21.80 12.38
CA LEU A 289 9.31 22.53 11.39
C LEU A 289 8.01 21.80 11.06
N THR A 290 8.07 20.48 10.94
CA THR A 290 6.94 19.63 10.63
C THR A 290 5.88 19.71 11.74
N LEU A 291 6.28 19.56 12.99
CA LEU A 291 5.37 19.71 14.14
C LEU A 291 4.72 21.09 14.20
N LYS A 292 5.47 22.13 13.85
CA LYS A 292 4.93 23.51 13.81
C LYS A 292 3.92 23.70 12.68
N ARG A 293 4.14 23.09 11.50
CA ARG A 293 3.33 23.30 10.30
C ARG A 293 2.07 22.44 10.28
N TYR A 294 2.20 21.13 10.55
CA TYR A 294 1.08 20.20 10.48
C TYR A 294 0.24 20.18 11.76
N GLY A 295 0.79 20.68 12.88
CA GLY A 295 0.13 20.57 14.19
C GLY A 295 0.07 19.11 14.66
N LYS A 296 -0.85 18.84 15.58
CA LYS A 296 -1.03 17.50 16.16
C LYS A 296 -2.20 16.71 15.56
N GLU A 297 -3.01 17.31 14.71
CA GLU A 297 -4.21 16.65 14.17
C GLU A 297 -3.87 15.70 12.99
N ASN A 298 -2.83 16.03 12.22
CA ASN A 298 -2.36 15.21 11.12
C ASN A 298 -1.34 14.19 11.61
N ILE A 299 -1.45 12.96 11.10
CA ILE A 299 -0.48 11.89 11.31
C ILE A 299 0.42 11.83 10.08
N LEU A 300 1.71 12.12 10.25
CA LEU A 300 2.67 11.90 9.18
C LEU A 300 3.13 10.44 9.18
N VAL A 301 3.19 9.86 7.99
CA VAL A 301 3.71 8.51 7.78
C VAL A 301 5.21 8.60 7.52
N ASN A 302 5.99 8.02 8.43
CA ASN A 302 7.44 7.95 8.37
C ASN A 302 7.88 6.61 7.77
N PHE A 303 8.77 6.61 6.79
CA PHE A 303 9.18 5.38 6.10
C PHE A 303 10.61 5.45 5.58
N VAL A 304 11.22 4.30 5.37
CA VAL A 304 12.52 4.15 4.69
C VAL A 304 12.37 3.63 3.26
N SER A 305 11.23 3.02 2.95
CA SER A 305 10.89 2.51 1.62
C SER A 305 9.38 2.37 1.47
N ASN A 306 8.91 2.34 0.23
CA ASN A 306 7.58 1.95 -0.21
C ASN A 306 7.71 1.28 -1.58
N HIS A 307 6.59 0.99 -2.26
CA HIS A 307 6.60 0.36 -3.58
C HIS A 307 7.34 1.19 -4.64
N ASP A 308 7.18 2.53 -4.62
CA ASP A 308 7.86 3.42 -5.57
C ASP A 308 9.35 3.50 -5.31
N GLU A 309 9.75 3.72 -4.05
CA GLU A 309 11.15 3.80 -3.68
C GLU A 309 11.89 2.51 -4.03
N ASN A 310 11.31 1.35 -3.68
CA ASN A 310 11.95 0.07 -3.96
C ASN A 310 12.06 -0.21 -5.46
N SER A 311 11.01 0.05 -6.24
CA SER A 311 11.00 -0.29 -7.66
C SER A 311 11.84 0.68 -8.50
N TRP A 312 11.82 1.99 -8.18
CA TRP A 312 12.37 3.02 -9.05
C TRP A 312 13.65 3.68 -8.50
N ASN A 313 13.74 3.87 -7.19
CA ASN A 313 14.78 4.69 -6.57
C ASN A 313 15.88 3.89 -5.87
N GLY A 314 15.63 2.64 -5.50
CA GLY A 314 16.63 1.74 -4.93
C GLY A 314 16.18 0.98 -3.70
N THR A 315 16.95 -0.03 -3.36
CA THR A 315 16.75 -0.79 -2.12
C THR A 315 17.08 0.06 -0.88
N ILE A 316 16.61 -0.38 0.28
CA ILE A 316 16.96 0.27 1.55
C ILE A 316 18.48 0.30 1.75
N LYS A 317 19.18 -0.77 1.34
CA LYS A 317 20.65 -0.84 1.42
C LYS A 317 21.33 0.19 0.51
N GLU A 318 20.84 0.39 -0.72
CA GLU A 318 21.37 1.41 -1.65
C GLU A 318 21.11 2.83 -1.12
N SER A 319 19.96 3.06 -0.47
CA SER A 319 19.54 4.37 0.01
C SER A 319 20.19 4.76 1.34
N TYR A 320 20.29 3.83 2.28
CA TYR A 320 20.69 4.10 3.67
C TYR A 320 22.00 3.41 4.11
N GLY A 321 22.47 2.39 3.38
CA GLY A 321 23.68 1.63 3.77
C GLY A 321 23.59 1.12 5.20
N PRO A 322 24.67 1.31 6.01
CA PRO A 322 24.73 0.86 7.41
C PRO A 322 23.78 1.64 8.34
N ALA A 323 23.24 2.79 7.91
CA ALA A 323 22.33 3.60 8.71
C ALA A 323 20.86 3.12 8.64
N SER A 324 20.55 2.09 7.86
CA SER A 324 19.17 1.62 7.63
C SER A 324 18.41 1.35 8.94
N HIS A 325 18.99 0.61 9.87
CA HIS A 325 18.35 0.30 11.15
C HIS A 325 18.17 1.54 12.06
N VAL A 326 19.07 2.52 11.96
CA VAL A 326 18.92 3.80 12.69
C VAL A 326 17.69 4.55 12.20
N PHE A 327 17.49 4.68 10.87
CA PHE A 327 16.34 5.37 10.33
C PHE A 327 15.04 4.58 10.52
N MET A 328 15.07 3.25 10.48
CA MET A 328 13.93 2.42 10.90
C MET A 328 13.54 2.74 12.35
N ALA A 329 14.48 2.78 13.28
CA ALA A 329 14.21 3.12 14.67
C ALA A 329 13.69 4.55 14.84
N LEU A 330 14.20 5.51 14.08
CA LEU A 330 13.73 6.90 14.09
C LEU A 330 12.27 7.00 13.59
N ASN A 331 11.87 6.24 12.58
CA ASN A 331 10.48 6.22 12.11
C ASN A 331 9.47 5.83 13.20
N TYR A 332 9.88 4.99 14.16
CA TYR A 332 9.03 4.57 15.28
C TYR A 332 9.07 5.53 16.46
N THR A 333 10.19 6.19 16.69
CA THR A 333 10.44 6.97 17.91
C THR A 333 10.22 8.47 17.74
N THR A 334 10.34 9.00 16.51
CA THR A 334 9.95 10.39 16.20
C THR A 334 8.42 10.52 16.09
N PRO A 335 7.85 11.74 16.13
CA PRO A 335 6.43 11.95 15.89
C PRO A 335 5.99 11.43 14.52
N GLY A 336 4.92 10.64 14.48
CA GLY A 336 4.37 10.07 13.25
C GLY A 336 4.02 8.58 13.38
N MET A 337 3.55 8.00 12.28
CA MET A 337 3.19 6.59 12.14
C MET A 337 4.25 5.90 11.28
N PRO A 338 4.93 4.86 11.76
CA PRO A 338 5.89 4.13 10.96
C PRO A 338 5.20 3.28 9.90
N LEU A 339 5.78 3.23 8.69
CA LEU A 339 5.40 2.34 7.59
C LEU A 339 6.47 1.29 7.38
N ILE A 340 6.04 0.04 7.21
CA ILE A 340 6.84 -1.09 6.71
C ILE A 340 6.35 -1.42 5.31
N TYR A 341 7.23 -1.42 4.32
CA TYR A 341 6.94 -2.00 2.99
C TYR A 341 7.23 -3.49 3.00
N SER A 342 6.35 -4.28 2.38
CA SER A 342 6.44 -5.76 2.35
C SER A 342 7.80 -6.25 1.83
N GLY A 343 8.45 -7.12 2.61
CA GLY A 343 9.81 -7.61 2.37
C GLY A 343 10.89 -6.89 3.21
N GLN A 344 10.64 -5.67 3.69
CA GLN A 344 11.57 -4.94 4.54
C GLN A 344 11.95 -5.75 5.78
N GLU A 345 10.99 -6.44 6.37
CA GLU A 345 11.15 -7.31 7.54
C GLU A 345 12.06 -8.52 7.28
N TYR A 346 12.22 -8.89 6.02
CA TYR A 346 13.06 -10.00 5.57
C TYR A 346 14.38 -9.54 4.95
N ASP A 347 14.84 -8.33 5.25
CA ASP A 347 16.05 -7.73 4.70
C ASP A 347 16.07 -7.64 3.17
N LEU A 348 14.91 -7.32 2.55
CA LEU A 348 14.77 -7.20 1.10
C LEU A 348 15.84 -6.28 0.51
N ASN A 349 16.79 -6.87 -0.21
CA ASN A 349 17.86 -6.15 -0.90
C ASN A 349 17.78 -6.40 -2.42
N LYS A 350 16.58 -6.23 -2.95
CA LYS A 350 16.25 -6.41 -4.36
C LYS A 350 15.23 -5.35 -4.75
N ARG A 351 15.40 -4.72 -5.91
CA ARG A 351 14.36 -3.91 -6.54
C ARG A 351 13.35 -4.85 -7.17
N LEU A 352 12.12 -4.83 -6.67
CA LEU A 352 11.05 -5.67 -7.21
C LEU A 352 10.62 -5.16 -8.58
N ARG A 353 10.46 -6.06 -9.54
CA ARG A 353 10.10 -5.72 -10.92
C ARG A 353 8.62 -5.39 -11.01
N PHE A 354 8.31 -4.10 -11.10
CA PHE A 354 6.96 -3.56 -10.94
C PHE A 354 5.90 -4.19 -11.85
N PHE A 355 6.24 -4.42 -13.13
CA PHE A 355 5.31 -4.93 -14.14
C PHE A 355 5.34 -6.47 -14.31
N GLU A 356 5.99 -7.17 -13.40
CA GLU A 356 6.24 -8.59 -13.53
C GLU A 356 5.87 -9.35 -12.25
N LYS A 357 5.74 -10.67 -12.39
CA LYS A 357 5.73 -11.55 -11.23
C LYS A 357 7.14 -11.57 -10.62
N ASP A 358 7.22 -11.16 -9.39
CA ASP A 358 8.44 -11.19 -8.61
C ASP A 358 8.12 -11.57 -7.15
N SER A 359 9.11 -11.90 -6.37
CA SER A 359 8.94 -12.19 -4.95
C SER A 359 10.28 -12.10 -4.22
N PHE A 360 10.23 -12.21 -2.91
CA PHE A 360 11.40 -12.18 -2.04
C PHE A 360 11.40 -13.40 -1.10
N PRO A 361 12.59 -13.89 -0.70
CA PRO A 361 12.69 -14.95 0.29
C PRO A 361 12.31 -14.40 1.68
N LYS A 362 11.55 -15.19 2.44
CA LYS A 362 11.11 -14.82 3.81
C LYS A 362 12.10 -15.33 4.87
N ASN A 363 13.36 -14.93 4.74
CA ASN A 363 14.39 -15.27 5.70
C ASN A 363 14.37 -14.27 6.86
N THR A 364 14.11 -14.75 8.07
CA THR A 364 14.17 -13.90 9.27
C THR A 364 15.60 -13.53 9.61
N GLY A 365 15.81 -12.28 9.98
CA GLY A 365 17.13 -11.73 10.30
C GLY A 365 17.05 -10.58 11.29
N LYS A 366 18.12 -9.79 11.37
CA LYS A 366 18.24 -8.67 12.31
C LYS A 366 17.15 -7.60 12.13
N THR A 367 16.69 -7.38 10.91
CA THR A 367 15.61 -6.41 10.65
C THR A 367 14.29 -6.91 11.22
N MET A 368 13.95 -8.19 11.09
CA MET A 368 12.76 -8.76 11.72
C MET A 368 12.81 -8.60 13.25
N GLU A 369 13.94 -8.93 13.87
CA GLU A 369 14.14 -8.78 15.31
C GLU A 369 13.97 -7.33 15.77
N LEU A 370 14.55 -6.39 15.04
CA LEU A 370 14.41 -4.94 15.29
C LEU A 370 12.93 -4.50 15.18
N LEU A 371 12.24 -4.87 14.10
CA LEU A 371 10.85 -4.46 13.87
C LEU A 371 9.89 -5.06 14.91
N LEU A 372 10.14 -6.28 15.38
CA LEU A 372 9.37 -6.87 16.50
C LEU A 372 9.53 -6.03 17.79
N GLN A 373 10.75 -5.63 18.12
CA GLN A 373 11.03 -4.80 19.30
C GLN A 373 10.43 -3.40 19.15
N LEU A 374 10.59 -2.76 18.00
CA LEU A 374 10.07 -1.43 17.72
C LEU A 374 8.53 -1.43 17.68
N GLY A 375 7.93 -2.48 17.10
CA GLY A 375 6.48 -2.65 17.09
C GLY A 375 5.90 -2.80 18.49
N ALA A 376 6.51 -3.63 19.33
CA ALA A 376 6.13 -3.77 20.73
C ALA A 376 6.28 -2.43 21.48
N LEU A 377 7.38 -1.72 21.28
CA LEU A 377 7.60 -0.40 21.86
C LEU A 377 6.51 0.60 21.43
N LYS A 378 6.23 0.70 20.11
CA LYS A 378 5.20 1.60 19.55
C LYS A 378 3.81 1.31 20.08
N ASN A 379 3.45 0.04 20.19
CA ASN A 379 2.11 -0.36 20.62
C ASN A 379 1.87 -0.11 22.11
N ASN A 380 2.91 -0.19 22.95
CA ASN A 380 2.76 -0.18 24.41
C ASN A 380 3.19 1.15 25.07
N HIS A 381 4.01 1.96 24.39
CA HIS A 381 4.54 3.18 25.01
C HIS A 381 3.71 4.41 24.66
N LYS A 382 2.99 4.98 25.63
CA LYS A 382 2.09 6.14 25.44
C LYS A 382 2.76 7.36 24.79
N ALA A 383 4.02 7.63 25.11
CA ALA A 383 4.75 8.76 24.52
C ALA A 383 4.95 8.63 23.01
N LEU A 384 4.93 7.40 22.45
CA LEU A 384 5.15 7.15 21.02
C LEU A 384 3.86 7.11 20.20
N ALA A 385 2.69 7.36 20.79
CA ALA A 385 1.45 7.50 20.03
C ALA A 385 1.58 8.57 18.94
N SER A 386 0.87 8.39 17.84
CA SER A 386 0.84 9.32 16.70
C SER A 386 -0.22 10.40 16.89
N GLY A 387 -0.06 11.52 16.21
CA GLY A 387 -1.02 12.62 16.22
C GLY A 387 -1.17 13.25 17.60
N LYS A 388 -2.36 13.75 17.90
CA LYS A 388 -2.67 14.44 19.17
C LYS A 388 -2.55 13.58 20.43
N ASN A 389 -2.60 12.27 20.26
CA ASN A 389 -2.44 11.31 21.35
C ASN A 389 -0.97 11.06 21.72
N GLY A 390 -0.03 11.57 20.93
CA GLY A 390 1.40 11.42 21.14
C GLY A 390 1.92 12.25 22.31
N GLY A 391 2.95 11.73 22.97
CA GLY A 391 3.71 12.50 23.96
C GLY A 391 4.41 13.69 23.32
N SER A 392 4.82 14.64 24.19
CA SER A 392 5.60 15.77 23.73
C SER A 392 6.90 15.30 23.06
N TYR A 393 7.34 16.05 22.07
CA TYR A 393 8.66 15.91 21.49
C TYR A 393 9.49 17.10 21.91
N LYS A 394 10.69 16.85 22.39
CA LYS A 394 11.65 17.89 22.75
C LYS A 394 13.02 17.51 22.24
N ARG A 395 13.57 18.34 21.36
CA ARG A 395 14.94 18.20 20.91
C ARG A 395 15.90 18.52 22.05
N LEU A 396 16.92 17.70 22.23
CA LEU A 396 18.00 17.92 23.16
C LEU A 396 19.25 18.37 22.40
N LEU A 397 19.77 19.56 22.75
CA LEU A 397 21.00 20.07 22.16
C LEU A 397 22.21 19.38 22.79
N ASN A 398 23.22 19.12 21.99
CA ASN A 398 24.49 18.56 22.41
C ASN A 398 25.64 19.21 21.66
N THR A 399 26.88 19.00 22.10
CA THR A 399 28.09 19.61 21.50
C THR A 399 28.39 19.11 20.10
N LYS A 400 27.76 18.01 19.65
CA LYS A 400 27.99 17.37 18.35
C LYS A 400 26.68 17.34 17.51
N ASN A 401 25.85 18.37 17.59
CA ASN A 401 24.53 18.41 16.91
C ASN A 401 24.55 18.09 15.41
N LYS A 402 25.69 18.29 14.72
CA LYS A 402 25.81 17.93 13.31
C LYS A 402 25.89 16.40 13.09
N GLN A 403 26.43 15.67 14.03
CA GLN A 403 26.62 14.22 13.97
C GLN A 403 25.61 13.44 14.81
N VAL A 404 25.11 14.05 15.90
CA VAL A 404 24.27 13.39 16.90
C VAL A 404 22.92 14.07 16.99
N PHE A 405 21.86 13.31 16.76
CA PHE A 405 20.48 13.70 16.98
C PHE A 405 20.00 13.15 18.32
N SER A 406 19.68 14.03 19.25
CA SER A 406 19.19 13.69 20.58
C SER A 406 17.83 14.33 20.84
N PHE A 407 16.88 13.55 21.35
CA PHE A 407 15.55 14.02 21.70
C PHE A 407 14.94 13.18 22.80
N GLU A 408 13.92 13.72 23.42
CA GLU A 408 13.05 13.00 24.35
C GLU A 408 11.59 13.01 23.86
N ARG A 409 10.89 11.95 24.23
CA ARG A 409 9.44 11.84 24.08
C ARG A 409 8.83 11.76 25.48
N GLY A 410 8.08 12.80 25.84
CA GLY A 410 7.40 12.90 27.13
C GLY A 410 6.00 12.25 27.11
N LYS A 411 5.37 12.21 28.31
CA LYS A 411 3.97 11.78 28.48
C LYS A 411 2.99 12.85 28.02
#